data_c73d7de65e23010804131063dcee125b
#
_entry.id   c73d7de65e23010804131063dcee125b
#
_cell.length_a   1.000
_cell.length_b   1.000
_cell.length_c   1.000
_cell.angle_alpha   90.00
_cell.angle_beta   90.00
_cell.angle_gamma   90.00
#
_symmetry.space_group_name_H-M   'P 1'
#
loop_
_entity.id
_entity.type
_entity.pdbx_description
1 polymer ?
#
loop_
_entity_poly.entity_id
_entity_poly.type
_entity_poly.pdbx_seq_one_letter_code
_entity_poly.pdbx_strand_id
1 'polypeptide(L)'
;AFSWGAAIVMSKKGVEELDAGGVFFWQICSAVILSWIVLFIKRKKLPLNSKAILAYATGVFEPFLAYTFTLYGLYFISAGSASIIFSLESVFILVLSVLICSVKINSPQYFILFLIGAIVGSILVALPDISNGSNNIVGYCLVVAGVLSAAFYVVISSRLIKSFEPITLLSGQLTFSLILSSLFLFISKSSIYLPLESVIIVFSSGILQYFLAF
;
A
#
# COMPACT_ATOMS: atom_id res chain seq x y z
N ALA A 1 -6.94 -9.87 -4.92
CA ALA A 1 -6.41 -10.68 -3.80
C ALA A 1 -5.13 -11.43 -4.18
N PHE A 2 -5.10 -12.23 -5.25
CA PHE A 2 -3.89 -12.99 -5.64
C PHE A 2 -2.67 -12.09 -5.92
N SER A 3 -2.87 -11.02 -6.69
CA SER A 3 -1.81 -10.06 -7.05
C SER A 3 -1.14 -9.46 -5.80
N TRP A 4 -1.92 -9.04 -4.81
CA TRP A 4 -1.41 -8.49 -3.56
C TRP A 4 -0.69 -9.53 -2.70
N GLY A 5 -1.25 -10.73 -2.55
CA GLY A 5 -0.59 -11.79 -1.78
C GLY A 5 0.77 -12.16 -2.36
N ALA A 6 0.85 -12.32 -3.69
CA ALA A 6 2.11 -12.57 -4.38
C ALA A 6 3.11 -11.40 -4.19
N ALA A 7 2.64 -10.15 -4.31
CA ALA A 7 3.48 -8.97 -4.16
C ALA A 7 4.07 -8.85 -2.73
N ILE A 8 3.29 -9.15 -1.68
CA ILE A 8 3.78 -9.11 -0.30
C ILE A 8 4.91 -10.14 -0.08
N VAL A 9 4.75 -11.37 -0.60
CA VAL A 9 5.80 -12.41 -0.49
C VAL A 9 7.07 -11.97 -1.23
N MET A 10 6.93 -11.42 -2.45
CA MET A 10 8.06 -10.90 -3.21
C MET A 10 8.71 -9.70 -2.51
N SER A 11 7.91 -8.81 -1.92
CA SER A 11 8.40 -7.66 -1.14
C SER A 11 9.16 -8.10 0.10
N LYS A 12 8.68 -9.12 0.83
CA LYS A 12 9.40 -9.71 1.96
C LYS A 12 10.78 -10.21 1.54
N LYS A 13 10.84 -10.98 0.44
CA LYS A 13 12.11 -11.43 -0.10
C LYS A 13 13.02 -10.26 -0.51
N GLY A 14 12.45 -9.21 -1.09
CA GLY A 14 13.18 -8.00 -1.45
C GLY A 14 13.84 -7.32 -0.24
N VAL A 15 13.12 -7.15 0.87
CA VAL A 15 13.66 -6.48 2.07
C VAL A 15 14.61 -7.36 2.89
N GLU A 16 14.66 -8.66 2.64
CA GLU A 16 15.69 -9.55 3.24
C GLU A 16 17.06 -9.36 2.59
N GLU A 17 17.09 -8.93 1.33
CA GLU A 17 18.31 -8.73 0.55
C GLU A 17 18.70 -7.25 0.41
N LEU A 18 17.73 -6.34 0.51
CA LEU A 18 17.90 -4.91 0.20
C LEU A 18 17.29 -4.03 1.29
N ASP A 19 17.72 -2.77 1.31
CA ASP A 19 17.09 -1.74 2.12
C ASP A 19 15.63 -1.49 1.70
N ALA A 20 14.70 -1.42 2.67
CA ALA A 20 13.27 -1.23 2.40
C ALA A 20 12.98 0.03 1.59
N GLY A 21 13.72 1.13 1.85
CA GLY A 21 13.56 2.36 1.09
C GLY A 21 13.97 2.18 -0.37
N GLY A 22 15.05 1.44 -0.63
CA GLY A 22 15.50 1.09 -1.98
C GLY A 22 14.51 0.18 -2.69
N VAL A 23 13.99 -0.85 -2.01
CA VAL A 23 12.94 -1.73 -2.55
C VAL A 23 11.72 -0.92 -2.95
N PHE A 24 11.21 -0.06 -2.06
CA PHE A 24 10.06 0.79 -2.35
C PHE A 24 10.28 1.69 -3.55
N PHE A 25 11.43 2.36 -3.62
CA PHE A 25 11.77 3.23 -4.75
C PHE A 25 11.71 2.50 -6.09
N TRP A 26 12.35 1.33 -6.20
CA TRP A 26 12.36 0.58 -7.44
C TRP A 26 11.01 -0.02 -7.79
N GLN A 27 10.23 -0.44 -6.80
CA GLN A 27 8.84 -0.88 -7.00
C GLN A 27 7.98 0.24 -7.58
N ILE A 28 8.05 1.45 -7.01
CA ILE A 28 7.32 2.62 -7.54
C ILE A 28 7.82 3.01 -8.92
N CYS A 29 9.14 2.99 -9.15
CA CYS A 29 9.70 3.25 -10.50
C CYS A 29 9.08 2.33 -11.55
N SER A 30 9.02 1.02 -11.29
CA SER A 30 8.46 0.05 -12.24
C SER A 30 6.98 0.33 -12.55
N ALA A 31 6.19 0.67 -11.52
CA ALA A 31 4.78 0.99 -11.68
C ALA A 31 4.57 2.32 -12.42
N VAL A 32 5.38 3.35 -12.12
CA VAL A 32 5.35 4.63 -12.83
C VAL A 32 5.66 4.44 -14.31
N ILE A 33 6.74 3.73 -14.63
CA ILE A 33 7.12 3.46 -16.03
C ILE A 33 5.94 2.81 -16.77
N LEU A 34 5.33 1.77 -16.20
CA LEU A 34 4.23 1.07 -16.84
C LEU A 34 2.99 1.97 -16.97
N SER A 35 2.65 2.74 -15.94
CA SER A 35 1.51 3.65 -15.97
C SER A 35 1.66 4.75 -17.04
N TRP A 36 2.86 5.30 -17.20
CA TRP A 36 3.15 6.28 -18.24
C TRP A 36 3.13 5.68 -19.65
N ILE A 37 3.62 4.43 -19.83
CA ILE A 37 3.50 3.70 -21.09
C ILE A 37 2.01 3.58 -21.48
N VAL A 38 1.15 3.17 -20.52
CA VAL A 38 -0.29 3.05 -20.78
C VAL A 38 -0.94 4.40 -21.08
N LEU A 39 -0.56 5.48 -20.37
CA LEU A 39 -1.01 6.84 -20.70
C LEU A 39 -0.64 7.23 -22.11
N PHE A 40 0.60 6.97 -22.51
CA PHE A 40 1.09 7.28 -23.84
C PHE A 40 0.33 6.50 -24.92
N ILE A 41 0.13 5.21 -24.74
CA ILE A 41 -0.64 4.35 -25.67
C ILE A 41 -2.10 4.85 -25.77
N LYS A 42 -2.72 5.21 -24.64
CA LYS A 42 -4.08 5.75 -24.61
C LYS A 42 -4.17 7.21 -25.03
N ARG A 43 -3.06 7.85 -25.39
CA ARG A 43 -2.96 9.27 -25.76
C ARG A 43 -3.60 10.22 -24.74
N LYS A 44 -3.53 9.86 -23.45
CA LYS A 44 -4.08 10.67 -22.35
C LYS A 44 -3.01 11.60 -21.80
N LYS A 45 -3.44 12.78 -21.35
CA LYS A 45 -2.56 13.77 -20.70
C LYS A 45 -2.87 13.86 -19.22
N LEU A 46 -1.84 14.07 -18.40
CA LEU A 46 -2.00 14.39 -17.00
C LEU A 46 -2.43 15.86 -16.86
N PRO A 47 -3.64 16.15 -16.39
CA PRO A 47 -4.02 17.52 -16.06
C PRO A 47 -3.20 18.05 -14.89
N LEU A 48 -2.76 19.30 -14.96
CA LEU A 48 -1.93 19.95 -13.94
C LEU A 48 -2.66 21.12 -13.26
N ASN A 49 -3.99 21.06 -13.21
CA ASN A 49 -4.75 22.04 -12.44
C ASN A 49 -4.74 21.71 -10.93
N SER A 50 -5.06 22.71 -10.10
CA SER A 50 -5.02 22.58 -8.64
C SER A 50 -5.83 21.39 -8.10
N LYS A 51 -6.98 21.08 -8.70
CA LYS A 51 -7.81 19.93 -8.32
C LYS A 51 -7.12 18.60 -8.61
N ALA A 52 -6.47 18.50 -9.78
CA ALA A 52 -5.73 17.30 -10.15
C ALA A 52 -4.50 17.10 -9.26
N ILE A 53 -3.74 18.16 -8.99
CA ILE A 53 -2.58 18.10 -8.10
C ILE A 53 -2.99 17.63 -6.69
N LEU A 54 -4.10 18.15 -6.15
CA LEU A 54 -4.64 17.71 -4.86
C LEU A 54 -5.05 16.22 -4.90
N ALA A 55 -5.65 15.80 -6.02
CA ALA A 55 -5.99 14.38 -6.21
C ALA A 55 -4.74 13.49 -6.29
N TYR A 56 -3.67 13.93 -6.96
CA TYR A 56 -2.40 13.19 -7.01
C TYR A 56 -1.70 13.16 -5.65
N ALA A 57 -1.83 14.22 -4.85
CA ALA A 57 -1.27 14.28 -3.50
C ALA A 57 -1.85 13.22 -2.55
N THR A 58 -3.02 12.63 -2.84
CA THR A 58 -3.52 11.48 -2.07
C THR A 58 -2.60 10.26 -2.17
N GLY A 59 -1.73 10.19 -3.18
CA GLY A 59 -0.64 9.22 -3.27
C GLY A 59 0.31 9.25 -2.06
N VAL A 60 0.27 10.29 -1.21
CA VAL A 60 0.99 10.30 0.07
C VAL A 60 0.47 9.19 1.00
N PHE A 61 -0.82 8.94 1.03
CA PHE A 61 -1.39 7.89 1.88
C PHE A 61 -1.14 6.51 1.27
N GLU A 62 -1.48 6.35 0.01
CA GLU A 62 -1.21 5.16 -0.77
C GLU A 62 -0.86 5.58 -2.21
N PRO A 63 0.28 5.14 -2.73
CA PRO A 63 1.16 4.08 -2.22
C PRO A 63 2.26 4.50 -1.23
N PHE A 64 2.54 5.79 -0.97
CA PHE A 64 3.76 6.18 -0.26
C PHE A 64 3.79 5.68 1.21
N LEU A 65 2.93 6.20 2.11
CA LEU A 65 2.95 5.83 3.53
C LEU A 65 2.56 4.36 3.75
N ALA A 66 1.51 3.88 3.07
CA ALA A 66 1.03 2.53 3.25
C ALA A 66 2.13 1.50 3.02
N TYR A 67 2.86 1.63 1.94
CA TYR A 67 3.88 0.62 1.59
C TYR A 67 5.24 0.90 2.21
N THR A 68 5.60 2.15 2.48
CA THR A 68 6.79 2.44 3.28
C THR A 68 6.68 1.77 4.65
N PHE A 69 5.59 2.00 5.38
CA PHE A 69 5.38 1.35 6.68
C PHE A 69 5.33 -0.17 6.57
N THR A 70 4.69 -0.70 5.54
CA THR A 70 4.63 -2.15 5.32
C THR A 70 6.00 -2.76 5.08
N LEU A 71 6.81 -2.18 4.20
CA LEU A 71 8.14 -2.69 3.89
C LEU A 71 9.07 -2.66 5.10
N TYR A 72 9.04 -1.56 5.87
CA TYR A 72 9.78 -1.52 7.13
C TYR A 72 9.23 -2.51 8.16
N GLY A 73 7.92 -2.73 8.21
CA GLY A 73 7.30 -3.76 9.06
C GLY A 73 7.74 -5.17 8.69
N LEU A 74 7.92 -5.45 7.40
CA LEU A 74 8.37 -6.74 6.90
C LEU A 74 9.81 -7.12 7.33
N TYR A 75 10.62 -6.20 7.82
CA TYR A 75 11.87 -6.57 8.47
C TYR A 75 11.64 -7.39 9.75
N PHE A 76 10.55 -7.14 10.45
CA PHE A 76 10.29 -7.64 11.79
C PHE A 76 9.25 -8.78 11.84
N ILE A 77 8.40 -8.90 10.80
CA ILE A 77 7.33 -9.91 10.76
C ILE A 77 7.36 -10.69 9.45
N SER A 78 6.68 -11.85 9.44
CA SER A 78 6.54 -12.69 8.26
C SER A 78 5.58 -12.06 7.23
N ALA A 79 5.72 -12.45 5.95
CA ALA A 79 4.76 -12.08 4.91
C ALA A 79 3.35 -12.61 5.21
N GLY A 80 3.25 -13.77 5.86
CA GLY A 80 1.98 -14.35 6.31
C GLY A 80 1.28 -13.45 7.31
N SER A 81 1.98 -13.04 8.39
CA SER A 81 1.47 -12.11 9.40
C SER A 81 1.05 -10.78 8.79
N ALA A 82 1.86 -10.22 7.90
CA ALA A 82 1.52 -8.97 7.20
C ALA A 82 0.25 -9.12 6.35
N SER A 83 0.10 -10.22 5.60
CA SER A 83 -1.08 -10.49 4.78
C SER A 83 -2.37 -10.58 5.60
N ILE A 84 -2.28 -11.14 6.82
CA ILE A 84 -3.42 -11.19 7.75
C ILE A 84 -3.83 -9.79 8.20
N ILE A 85 -2.86 -8.93 8.54
CA ILE A 85 -3.15 -7.54 8.92
C ILE A 85 -3.77 -6.79 7.74
N PHE A 86 -3.30 -7.03 6.50
CA PHE A 86 -3.92 -6.46 5.31
C PHE A 86 -5.36 -6.90 5.11
N SER A 87 -5.76 -8.08 5.57
CA SER A 87 -7.16 -8.49 5.52
C SER A 87 -8.10 -7.59 6.35
N LEU A 88 -7.56 -6.88 7.35
CA LEU A 88 -8.28 -5.89 8.16
C LEU A 88 -8.51 -4.55 7.45
N GLU A 89 -7.90 -4.33 6.29
CA GLU A 89 -8.07 -3.09 5.53
C GLU A 89 -9.56 -2.79 5.27
N SER A 90 -10.34 -3.78 4.85
CA SER A 90 -11.77 -3.64 4.62
C SER A 90 -12.52 -3.20 5.89
N VAL A 91 -12.09 -3.67 7.05
CA VAL A 91 -12.64 -3.29 8.35
C VAL A 91 -12.33 -1.82 8.65
N PHE A 92 -11.08 -1.40 8.46
CA PHE A 92 -10.69 0.00 8.64
C PHE A 92 -11.39 0.93 7.66
N ILE A 93 -11.52 0.55 6.38
CA ILE A 93 -12.28 1.30 5.37
C ILE A 93 -13.72 1.51 5.85
N LEU A 94 -14.36 0.46 6.35
CA LEU A 94 -15.74 0.54 6.82
C LEU A 94 -15.87 1.46 8.03
N VAL A 95 -15.00 1.32 9.03
CA VAL A 95 -14.97 2.19 10.22
C VAL A 95 -14.74 3.65 9.83
N LEU A 96 -13.74 3.92 8.98
CA LEU A 96 -13.44 5.28 8.52
C LEU A 96 -14.56 5.86 7.66
N SER A 97 -15.23 5.05 6.85
CA SER A 97 -16.38 5.50 6.06
C SER A 97 -17.55 5.94 6.95
N VAL A 98 -17.77 5.27 8.06
CA VAL A 98 -18.78 5.67 9.05
C VAL A 98 -18.38 6.97 9.73
N LEU A 99 -17.12 7.08 10.17
CA LEU A 99 -16.62 8.24 10.91
C LEU A 99 -16.50 9.50 10.04
N ILE A 100 -15.95 9.36 8.82
CA ILE A 100 -15.63 10.49 7.94
C ILE A 100 -16.78 10.82 6.99
N CYS A 101 -17.44 9.79 6.46
CA CYS A 101 -18.49 9.95 5.45
C CYS A 101 -19.90 9.91 6.05
N SER A 102 -20.04 9.72 7.36
CA SER A 102 -21.33 9.61 8.06
C SER A 102 -22.26 8.57 7.42
N VAL A 103 -21.69 7.46 6.96
CA VAL A 103 -22.46 6.36 6.37
C VAL A 103 -23.37 5.78 7.46
N LYS A 104 -24.67 5.75 7.21
CA LYS A 104 -25.64 5.17 8.15
C LYS A 104 -25.53 3.66 8.15
N ILE A 105 -25.38 3.09 9.33
CA ILE A 105 -25.41 1.65 9.55
C ILE A 105 -26.85 1.23 9.90
N ASN A 106 -27.49 0.47 9.04
CA ASN A 106 -28.88 0.03 9.27
C ASN A 106 -28.99 -0.95 10.45
N SER A 107 -27.93 -1.71 10.74
CA SER A 107 -27.93 -2.73 11.78
C SER A 107 -26.62 -2.70 12.57
N PRO A 108 -26.45 -1.76 13.54
CA PRO A 108 -25.20 -1.57 14.25
C PRO A 108 -24.75 -2.81 15.04
N GLN A 109 -25.70 -3.65 15.49
CA GLN A 109 -25.38 -4.89 16.22
C GLN A 109 -24.60 -5.89 15.36
N TYR A 110 -25.05 -6.14 14.13
CA TYR A 110 -24.35 -7.01 13.20
C TYR A 110 -23.02 -6.40 12.75
N PHE A 111 -22.97 -5.08 12.57
CA PHE A 111 -21.73 -4.39 12.26
C PHE A 111 -20.65 -4.64 13.33
N ILE A 112 -20.99 -4.44 14.60
CA ILE A 112 -20.09 -4.66 15.73
C ILE A 112 -19.70 -6.15 15.82
N LEU A 113 -20.64 -7.06 15.64
CA LEU A 113 -20.36 -8.49 15.67
C LEU A 113 -19.36 -8.91 14.59
N PHE A 114 -19.54 -8.45 13.34
CA PHE A 114 -18.60 -8.74 12.25
C PHE A 114 -17.25 -8.07 12.46
N LEU A 115 -17.21 -6.85 13.01
CA LEU A 115 -15.98 -6.15 13.36
C LEU A 115 -15.15 -6.95 14.39
N ILE A 116 -15.80 -7.37 15.48
CA ILE A 116 -15.16 -8.21 16.50
C ILE A 116 -14.70 -9.54 15.90
N GLY A 117 -15.52 -10.20 15.10
CA GLY A 117 -15.20 -11.45 14.44
C GLY A 117 -13.96 -11.33 13.52
N ALA A 118 -13.85 -10.24 12.75
CA ALA A 118 -12.71 -9.97 11.89
C ALA A 118 -11.42 -9.76 12.70
N ILE A 119 -11.49 -8.96 13.77
CA ILE A 119 -10.35 -8.70 14.66
C ILE A 119 -9.90 -9.99 15.36
N VAL A 120 -10.84 -10.72 15.96
CA VAL A 120 -10.52 -12.00 16.65
C VAL A 120 -9.96 -13.02 15.68
N GLY A 121 -10.58 -13.18 14.51
CA GLY A 121 -10.08 -14.08 13.46
C GLY A 121 -8.66 -13.75 13.03
N SER A 122 -8.35 -12.46 12.83
CA SER A 122 -6.99 -12.01 12.46
C SER A 122 -5.98 -12.28 13.58
N ILE A 123 -6.36 -12.07 14.84
CA ILE A 123 -5.49 -12.39 16.00
C ILE A 123 -5.22 -13.88 16.07
N LEU A 124 -6.25 -14.72 15.94
CA LEU A 124 -6.11 -16.19 16.02
C LEU A 124 -5.16 -16.74 14.95
N VAL A 125 -5.22 -16.20 13.74
CA VAL A 125 -4.33 -16.63 12.64
C VAL A 125 -2.90 -16.09 12.83
N ALA A 126 -2.71 -14.94 13.49
CA ALA A 126 -1.40 -14.37 13.78
C ALA A 126 -0.72 -15.02 15.01
N LEU A 127 -1.47 -15.66 15.91
CA LEU A 127 -0.95 -16.24 17.15
C LEU A 127 0.23 -17.21 16.96
N PRO A 128 0.22 -18.17 15.98
CA PRO A 128 1.33 -19.10 15.79
C PRO A 128 2.64 -18.38 15.44
N ASP A 129 2.57 -17.32 14.63
CA ASP A 129 3.75 -16.55 14.25
C ASP A 129 4.31 -15.73 15.43
N ILE A 130 3.42 -15.20 16.28
CA ILE A 130 3.79 -14.45 17.49
C ILE A 130 4.45 -15.38 18.53
N SER A 131 3.92 -16.58 18.70
CA SER A 131 4.41 -17.54 19.70
C SER A 131 5.80 -18.09 19.38
N ASN A 132 6.18 -18.13 18.10
CA ASN A 132 7.50 -18.60 17.65
C ASN A 132 8.64 -17.59 17.89
N GLY A 133 8.38 -16.44 18.52
CA GLY A 133 9.39 -15.49 18.99
C GLY A 133 10.15 -14.74 17.88
N SER A 134 9.80 -14.95 16.63
CA SER A 134 10.47 -14.33 15.48
C SER A 134 9.93 -12.93 15.13
N ASN A 135 8.82 -12.53 15.72
CA ASN A 135 8.08 -11.34 15.34
C ASN A 135 8.11 -10.26 16.42
N ASN A 136 8.47 -9.03 16.02
CA ASN A 136 8.54 -7.89 16.92
C ASN A 136 7.23 -7.07 16.82
N ILE A 137 6.72 -6.60 17.98
CA ILE A 137 5.54 -5.73 18.06
C ILE A 137 5.67 -4.48 17.18
N VAL A 138 6.90 -3.96 17.02
CA VAL A 138 7.16 -2.81 16.13
C VAL A 138 6.76 -3.11 14.69
N GLY A 139 7.05 -4.33 14.20
CA GLY A 139 6.67 -4.75 12.86
C GLY A 139 5.15 -4.78 12.67
N TYR A 140 4.42 -5.30 13.66
CA TYR A 140 2.95 -5.29 13.64
C TYR A 140 2.39 -3.87 13.64
N CYS A 141 2.90 -2.99 14.50
CA CYS A 141 2.47 -1.58 14.54
C CYS A 141 2.73 -0.86 13.21
N LEU A 142 3.87 -1.10 12.59
CA LEU A 142 4.20 -0.51 11.29
C LEU A 142 3.23 -0.99 10.20
N VAL A 143 2.97 -2.30 10.10
CA VAL A 143 2.04 -2.81 9.07
C VAL A 143 0.62 -2.33 9.33
N VAL A 144 0.16 -2.26 10.58
CA VAL A 144 -1.15 -1.67 10.93
C VAL A 144 -1.22 -0.20 10.52
N ALA A 145 -0.16 0.59 10.76
CA ALA A 145 -0.11 1.99 10.31
C ALA A 145 -0.18 2.09 8.78
N GLY A 146 0.48 1.18 8.06
CA GLY A 146 0.40 1.07 6.61
C GLY A 146 -1.03 0.79 6.13
N VAL A 147 -1.69 -0.20 6.71
CA VAL A 147 -3.07 -0.58 6.36
C VAL A 147 -4.07 0.54 6.71
N LEU A 148 -3.87 1.24 7.83
CA LEU A 148 -4.68 2.42 8.15
C LEU A 148 -4.50 3.53 7.12
N SER A 149 -3.27 3.76 6.65
CA SER A 149 -2.99 4.74 5.60
C SER A 149 -3.69 4.37 4.28
N ALA A 150 -3.65 3.08 3.88
CA ALA A 150 -4.37 2.57 2.72
C ALA A 150 -5.88 2.75 2.86
N ALA A 151 -6.45 2.43 4.02
CA ALA A 151 -7.87 2.62 4.28
C ALA A 151 -8.29 4.10 4.18
N PHE A 152 -7.46 5.04 4.70
CA PHE A 152 -7.67 6.48 4.51
C PHE A 152 -7.67 6.88 3.05
N TYR A 153 -6.70 6.37 2.28
CA TYR A 153 -6.63 6.60 0.84
C TYR A 153 -7.92 6.17 0.15
N VAL A 154 -8.40 4.94 0.39
CA VAL A 154 -9.61 4.40 -0.25
C VAL A 154 -10.82 5.29 0.04
N VAL A 155 -11.01 5.70 1.31
CA VAL A 155 -12.14 6.56 1.71
C VAL A 155 -12.08 7.93 1.05
N ILE A 156 -10.91 8.56 0.98
CA ILE A 156 -10.73 9.87 0.33
C ILE A 156 -10.86 9.75 -1.17
N SER A 157 -10.18 8.77 -1.77
CA SER A 157 -10.15 8.57 -3.24
C SER A 157 -11.49 8.18 -3.82
N SER A 158 -12.37 7.52 -3.04
CA SER A 158 -13.73 7.18 -3.48
C SER A 158 -14.55 8.37 -4.01
N ARG A 159 -14.24 9.58 -3.53
CA ARG A 159 -14.85 10.83 -4.00
C ARG A 159 -14.16 11.40 -5.25
N LEU A 160 -12.87 11.15 -5.39
CA LEU A 160 -12.03 11.69 -6.47
C LEU A 160 -12.19 10.89 -7.77
N ILE A 161 -12.36 9.57 -7.68
CA ILE A 161 -12.52 8.67 -8.84
C ILE A 161 -13.69 9.10 -9.75
N LYS A 162 -14.72 9.72 -9.20
CA LYS A 162 -15.85 10.22 -9.97
C LYS A 162 -15.50 11.40 -10.90
N SER A 163 -14.39 12.09 -10.65
CA SER A 163 -13.96 13.30 -11.35
C SER A 163 -12.79 13.08 -12.29
N PHE A 164 -12.11 11.93 -12.20
CA PHE A 164 -10.89 11.64 -12.96
C PHE A 164 -10.97 10.25 -13.61
N GLU A 165 -10.38 10.13 -14.78
CA GLU A 165 -10.20 8.83 -15.42
C GLU A 165 -9.20 8.00 -14.59
N PRO A 166 -9.50 6.71 -14.26
CA PRO A 166 -8.70 5.90 -13.34
C PRO A 166 -7.20 5.88 -13.67
N ILE A 167 -6.83 5.64 -14.93
CA ILE A 167 -5.41 5.58 -15.32
C ILE A 167 -4.70 6.93 -15.14
N THR A 168 -5.39 8.04 -15.36
CA THR A 168 -4.84 9.39 -15.18
C THR A 168 -4.60 9.67 -13.70
N LEU A 169 -5.58 9.32 -12.85
CA LEU A 169 -5.46 9.48 -11.40
C LEU A 169 -4.32 8.61 -10.86
N LEU A 170 -4.30 7.33 -11.19
CA LEU A 170 -3.25 6.39 -10.78
C LEU A 170 -1.86 6.87 -11.19
N SER A 171 -1.67 7.25 -12.44
CA SER A 171 -0.37 7.71 -12.92
C SER A 171 0.10 8.97 -12.21
N GLY A 172 -0.82 9.90 -11.90
CA GLY A 172 -0.49 11.09 -11.12
C GLY A 172 -0.10 10.77 -9.69
N GLN A 173 -0.83 9.88 -9.02
CA GLN A 173 -0.55 9.43 -7.66
C GLN A 173 0.78 8.67 -7.57
N LEU A 174 1.05 7.76 -8.50
CA LEU A 174 2.32 7.05 -8.57
C LEU A 174 3.49 8.00 -8.82
N THR A 175 3.34 8.99 -9.72
CA THR A 175 4.38 10.00 -9.98
C THR A 175 4.64 10.85 -8.73
N PHE A 176 3.59 11.27 -8.02
CA PHE A 176 3.71 12.00 -6.77
C PHE A 176 4.44 11.16 -5.71
N SER A 177 4.09 9.89 -5.59
CA SER A 177 4.74 8.97 -4.66
C SER A 177 6.19 8.68 -5.03
N LEU A 178 6.55 8.67 -6.32
CA LEU A 178 7.94 8.56 -6.74
C LEU A 178 8.77 9.76 -6.28
N ILE A 179 8.22 10.97 -6.36
CA ILE A 179 8.89 12.17 -5.85
C ILE A 179 9.12 12.04 -4.34
N LEU A 180 8.09 11.64 -3.59
CA LEU A 180 8.21 11.44 -2.14
C LEU A 180 9.21 10.33 -1.78
N SER A 181 9.19 9.22 -2.51
CA SER A 181 10.14 8.12 -2.35
C SER A 181 11.59 8.57 -2.58
N SER A 182 11.81 9.39 -3.61
CA SER A 182 13.14 9.95 -3.89
C SER A 182 13.62 10.87 -2.76
N LEU A 183 12.73 11.73 -2.23
CA LEU A 183 13.04 12.58 -1.08
C LEU A 183 13.32 11.75 0.17
N PHE A 184 12.51 10.72 0.39
CA PHE A 184 12.68 9.81 1.53
C PHE A 184 14.03 9.08 1.48
N LEU A 185 14.43 8.57 0.32
CA LEU A 185 15.74 7.96 0.12
C LEU A 185 16.90 8.92 0.49
N PHE A 186 16.78 10.16 0.03
CA PHE A 186 17.80 11.17 0.32
C PHE A 186 17.92 11.45 1.83
N ILE A 187 16.77 11.56 2.53
CA ILE A 187 16.74 11.85 3.97
C ILE A 187 17.18 10.64 4.79
N SER A 188 16.70 9.44 4.46
CA SER A 188 16.98 8.19 5.19
C SER A 188 18.37 7.63 4.90
N LYS A 189 19.06 8.16 3.87
CA LYS A 189 20.34 7.62 3.35
C LYS A 189 20.23 6.13 2.98
N SER A 190 19.05 5.67 2.61
CA SER A 190 18.81 4.31 2.18
C SER A 190 19.56 4.00 0.88
N SER A 191 20.04 2.77 0.76
CA SER A 191 20.75 2.34 -0.44
C SER A 191 19.78 2.15 -1.61
N ILE A 192 20.12 2.72 -2.77
CA ILE A 192 19.43 2.48 -4.04
C ILE A 192 20.08 1.35 -4.86
N TYR A 193 21.10 0.71 -4.32
CA TYR A 193 21.76 -0.41 -4.99
C TYR A 193 20.78 -1.55 -5.19
N LEU A 194 20.62 -2.00 -6.43
CA LEU A 194 19.74 -3.11 -6.81
C LEU A 194 20.58 -4.17 -7.53
N PRO A 195 20.87 -5.32 -6.89
CA PRO A 195 21.54 -6.44 -7.54
C PRO A 195 20.73 -6.95 -8.74
N LEU A 196 21.41 -7.38 -9.80
CA LEU A 196 20.75 -7.86 -11.01
C LEU A 196 19.80 -9.02 -10.73
N GLU A 197 20.13 -9.88 -9.77
CA GLU A 197 19.34 -11.03 -9.36
C GLU A 197 18.00 -10.63 -8.74
N SER A 198 17.96 -9.49 -8.03
CA SER A 198 16.76 -8.98 -7.35
C SER A 198 15.88 -8.10 -8.24
N VAL A 199 16.37 -7.67 -9.43
CA VAL A 199 15.62 -6.78 -10.34
C VAL A 199 14.24 -7.36 -10.69
N ILE A 200 14.18 -8.62 -11.11
CA ILE A 200 12.94 -9.26 -11.55
C ILE A 200 11.93 -9.30 -10.39
N ILE A 201 12.38 -9.65 -9.19
CA ILE A 201 11.52 -9.77 -8.01
C ILE A 201 10.95 -8.40 -7.65
N VAL A 202 11.82 -7.38 -7.53
CA VAL A 202 11.44 -6.04 -7.08
C VAL A 202 10.54 -5.35 -8.12
N PHE A 203 10.88 -5.41 -9.41
CA PHE A 203 10.07 -4.80 -10.46
C PHE A 203 8.71 -5.50 -10.62
N SER A 204 8.69 -6.83 -10.60
CA SER A 204 7.43 -7.58 -10.70
C SER A 204 6.53 -7.31 -9.51
N SER A 205 7.08 -7.25 -8.28
CA SER A 205 6.28 -6.92 -7.09
C SER A 205 5.69 -5.51 -7.20
N GLY A 206 6.43 -4.52 -7.68
CA GLY A 206 5.93 -3.17 -7.91
C GLY A 206 4.79 -3.11 -8.92
N ILE A 207 4.92 -3.80 -10.04
CA ILE A 207 3.85 -3.88 -11.06
C ILE A 207 2.61 -4.57 -10.50
N LEU A 208 2.78 -5.70 -9.80
CA LEU A 208 1.67 -6.44 -9.22
C LEU A 208 0.94 -5.64 -8.15
N GLN A 209 1.67 -4.88 -7.34
CA GLN A 209 1.16 -4.20 -6.16
C GLN A 209 0.55 -2.84 -6.47
N TYR A 210 1.19 -2.05 -7.34
CA TYR A 210 0.82 -0.65 -7.56
C TYR A 210 0.16 -0.37 -8.90
N PHE A 211 0.22 -1.30 -9.83
CA PHE A 211 -0.40 -1.11 -11.13
C PHE A 211 -1.54 -2.09 -11.40
N LEU A 212 -1.34 -3.40 -11.16
CA LEU A 212 -2.38 -4.41 -11.43
C LEU A 212 -3.40 -4.56 -10.29
N ALA A 213 -3.08 -4.08 -9.09
CA ALA A 213 -3.99 -4.14 -7.96
C ALA A 213 -5.04 -3.00 -7.98
N PHE A 214 -4.77 -1.92 -8.71
CA PHE A 214 -5.62 -0.75 -8.93
C PHE A 214 -6.24 -0.74 -10.33
#